data_e2231a6d366b07235da7295514c914ea
#
_entry.id   e2231a6d366b07235da7295514c914ea
#
_cell.length_a   1.000
_cell.length_b   1.000
_cell.length_c   1.000
_cell.angle_alpha   90.00
_cell.angle_beta   90.00
_cell.angle_gamma   90.00
#
_symmetry.space_group_name_H-M   'P 1'
#
loop_
_entity.id
_entity.type
_entity.pdbx_description
1 polymer ?
#
loop_
_entity_poly.entity_id
_entity_poly.type
_entity_poly.pdbx_seq_one_letter_code
_entity_poly.pdbx_strand_id
1 'polypeptide(L)'
;MRTVVIGGGAAGIAAARTLHDAAQDVLMVEANDRLGGRAHSLSVDDLLSSERDKLDANVALAGSRLDAGCGWLHSARRNPWTGIAEASGFLVDRSDANWRTQWRDLGFSPADQASSSIAYQDWNARALAALDGPDCPLSDFVDAHDPWRPTIDAISGYANGANLSQVSLHDWAAYENAASDDNWTVKQGYGTLVTSHAAGLPIRLSTPVTRIDHGGRRIRLDTPSGMIDADHVIVCVPTTVLARSQIRFDPPLPDKHAAAADLPLGLADKVFLHVDRPEWPANAHLVGNPYAACTASHRLSPFGWPIVESFFGGDCAEMLEDGDAAAFAIDELVALLGSDWRRRFTPLVATRWRQEPWIGGSYSHARIGCAGQRAILAAPVDGRIFFAGEACHREDFSTAHGAYETGVAAARAIIGGGAAIA
;
A
#
# COMPACT_ATOMS: atom_id res chain seq x y z
N MET A 1 4.70 -5.06 -32.60
CA MET A 1 3.35 -4.97 -32.02
C MET A 1 3.43 -4.00 -30.86
N ARG A 2 2.46 -3.10 -30.77
CA ARG A 2 2.45 -2.03 -29.76
C ARG A 2 1.67 -2.47 -28.53
N THR A 3 2.31 -2.37 -27.35
CA THR A 3 1.65 -2.59 -26.06
C THR A 3 1.43 -1.26 -25.35
N VAL A 4 0.22 -1.04 -24.82
CA VAL A 4 -0.06 0.11 -23.96
C VAL A 4 -0.27 -0.38 -22.51
N VAL A 5 0.49 0.19 -21.58
CA VAL A 5 0.38 -0.05 -20.14
C VAL A 5 -0.44 1.09 -19.52
N ILE A 6 -1.54 0.78 -18.86
CA ILE A 6 -2.45 1.74 -18.24
C ILE A 6 -2.23 1.74 -16.72
N GLY A 7 -1.73 2.85 -16.21
CA GLY A 7 -1.37 3.05 -14.81
C GLY A 7 0.14 3.00 -14.57
N GLY A 8 0.67 4.07 -13.97
CA GLY A 8 2.10 4.28 -13.69
C GLY A 8 2.50 3.94 -12.25
N GLY A 9 1.81 2.99 -11.59
CA GLY A 9 2.18 2.41 -10.31
C GLY A 9 3.26 1.33 -10.44
N ALA A 10 3.58 0.64 -9.33
CA ALA A 10 4.63 -0.38 -9.28
C ALA A 10 4.46 -1.49 -10.34
N ALA A 11 3.23 -1.97 -10.56
CA ALA A 11 2.93 -2.99 -11.58
C ALA A 11 3.15 -2.46 -13.01
N GLY A 12 2.62 -1.27 -13.32
CA GLY A 12 2.77 -0.70 -14.66
C GLY A 12 4.20 -0.34 -15.00
N ILE A 13 4.95 0.20 -14.05
CA ILE A 13 6.38 0.50 -14.22
C ILE A 13 7.14 -0.80 -14.47
N ALA A 14 6.89 -1.86 -13.69
CA ALA A 14 7.53 -3.16 -13.87
C ALA A 14 7.20 -3.78 -15.24
N ALA A 15 5.93 -3.73 -15.66
CA ALA A 15 5.49 -4.22 -16.96
C ALA A 15 6.14 -3.44 -18.11
N ALA A 16 6.10 -2.10 -18.06
CA ALA A 16 6.67 -1.26 -19.08
C ALA A 16 8.20 -1.40 -19.20
N ARG A 17 8.90 -1.52 -18.04
CA ARG A 17 10.35 -1.79 -17.98
C ARG A 17 10.67 -3.12 -18.63
N THR A 18 9.96 -4.20 -18.27
CA THR A 18 10.17 -5.54 -18.82
C THR A 18 9.98 -5.56 -20.35
N LEU A 19 8.94 -4.90 -20.86
CA LEU A 19 8.70 -4.79 -22.31
C LEU A 19 9.78 -3.96 -23.01
N HIS A 20 10.13 -2.81 -22.43
CA HIS A 20 11.13 -1.89 -22.99
C HIS A 20 12.52 -2.56 -23.08
N ASP A 21 12.94 -3.25 -22.03
CA ASP A 21 14.24 -3.94 -21.99
C ASP A 21 14.29 -5.14 -22.96
N ALA A 22 13.12 -5.70 -23.30
CA ALA A 22 12.98 -6.68 -24.39
C ALA A 22 12.78 -6.04 -25.77
N ALA A 23 13.07 -4.74 -25.93
CA ALA A 23 12.95 -3.96 -27.18
C ALA A 23 11.55 -4.04 -27.83
N GLN A 24 10.47 -4.18 -27.02
CA GLN A 24 9.10 -4.10 -27.49
C GLN A 24 8.64 -2.63 -27.63
N ASP A 25 7.74 -2.38 -28.59
CA ASP A 25 7.08 -1.07 -28.69
C ASP A 25 6.06 -0.92 -27.55
N VAL A 26 6.43 -0.17 -26.52
CA VAL A 26 5.63 0.08 -25.33
C VAL A 26 5.36 1.57 -25.13
N LEU A 27 4.15 1.89 -24.67
CA LEU A 27 3.77 3.20 -24.17
C LEU A 27 3.07 3.03 -22.83
N MET A 28 3.51 3.74 -21.78
CA MET A 28 2.78 3.81 -20.52
C MET A 28 1.95 5.10 -20.46
N VAL A 29 0.70 4.98 -20.00
CA VAL A 29 -0.20 6.11 -19.75
C VAL A 29 -0.62 6.13 -18.29
N GLU A 30 -0.56 7.31 -17.66
CA GLU A 30 -0.91 7.53 -16.25
C GLU A 30 -1.95 8.65 -16.16
N ALA A 31 -2.97 8.42 -15.34
CA ALA A 31 -4.06 9.38 -15.15
C ALA A 31 -3.62 10.61 -14.34
N ASN A 32 -2.76 10.42 -13.35
CA ASN A 32 -2.19 11.51 -12.56
C ASN A 32 -1.08 12.26 -13.33
N ASP A 33 -0.68 13.38 -12.77
CA ASP A 33 0.49 14.16 -13.17
C ASP A 33 1.82 13.61 -12.61
N ARG A 34 1.77 12.51 -11.83
CA ARG A 34 2.90 11.83 -11.22
C ARG A 34 2.84 10.31 -11.40
N LEU A 35 4.00 9.69 -11.35
CA LEU A 35 4.16 8.24 -11.27
C LEU A 35 4.08 7.72 -9.83
N GLY A 36 4.14 6.41 -9.68
CA GLY A 36 4.23 5.67 -8.42
C GLY A 36 2.88 5.18 -7.90
N GLY A 37 1.78 5.86 -8.24
CA GLY A 37 0.48 5.52 -7.67
C GLY A 37 0.51 5.56 -6.15
N ARG A 38 0.32 4.39 -5.50
CA ARG A 38 0.41 4.20 -4.04
C ARG A 38 1.86 4.07 -3.50
N ALA A 39 2.86 4.00 -4.36
CA ALA A 39 4.27 4.17 -4.02
C ALA A 39 4.63 5.65 -4.18
N HIS A 40 4.52 6.42 -3.10
CA HIS A 40 4.64 7.88 -3.12
C HIS A 40 5.48 8.37 -1.96
N SER A 41 6.65 8.95 -2.28
CA SER A 41 7.55 9.58 -1.31
C SER A 41 7.49 11.10 -1.46
N LEU A 42 7.18 11.80 -0.39
CA LEU A 42 7.13 13.27 -0.32
C LEU A 42 8.49 13.84 0.04
N SER A 43 8.84 14.95 -0.58
CA SER A 43 10.04 15.71 -0.20
C SER A 43 9.78 16.50 1.09
N VAL A 44 10.61 16.32 2.09
CA VAL A 44 10.51 17.12 3.32
C VAL A 44 10.81 18.60 3.03
N ASP A 45 11.73 18.90 2.11
CA ASP A 45 12.03 20.27 1.72
C ASP A 45 10.81 20.99 1.12
N ASP A 46 9.97 20.28 0.35
CA ASP A 46 8.76 20.84 -0.22
C ASP A 46 7.69 21.07 0.85
N LEU A 47 7.54 20.12 1.79
CA LEU A 47 6.61 20.24 2.92
C LEU A 47 6.99 21.40 3.85
N LEU A 48 8.28 21.55 4.15
CA LEU A 48 8.78 22.63 5.00
C LEU A 48 8.78 24.00 4.30
N SER A 49 8.77 24.07 2.97
CA SER A 49 8.77 25.34 2.25
C SER A 49 7.53 26.19 2.56
N SER A 50 6.42 25.57 2.91
CA SER A 50 5.18 26.25 3.34
C SER A 50 5.18 26.67 4.82
N GLU A 51 6.10 26.13 5.65
CA GLU A 51 6.20 26.35 7.10
C GLU A 51 7.55 26.90 7.55
N ARG A 52 8.43 27.32 6.61
CA ARG A 52 9.82 27.75 6.86
C ARG A 52 9.97 28.85 7.92
N ASP A 53 8.97 29.71 8.07
CA ASP A 53 9.00 30.79 9.08
C ASP A 53 8.75 30.26 10.51
N LYS A 54 8.35 29.00 10.68
CA LYS A 54 8.01 28.42 11.98
C LYS A 54 9.02 27.38 12.50
N LEU A 55 9.83 26.82 11.60
CA LEU A 55 10.82 25.81 11.93
C LEU A 55 12.22 26.38 11.66
N ASP A 56 13.05 26.50 12.68
CA ASP A 56 14.49 26.68 12.49
C ASP A 56 14.98 25.59 11.54
N ALA A 57 15.48 25.99 10.37
CA ALA A 57 15.83 25.11 9.27
C ALA A 57 16.76 23.97 9.76
N ASN A 58 16.18 22.83 10.06
CA ASN A 58 16.92 21.70 10.59
C ASN A 58 17.65 21.01 9.43
N VAL A 59 18.93 21.33 9.27
CA VAL A 59 19.86 20.76 8.28
C VAL A 59 19.78 19.20 8.26
N ALA A 60 19.34 18.60 9.38
CA ALA A 60 19.17 17.14 9.51
C ALA A 60 18.10 16.53 8.59
N LEU A 61 17.16 17.33 8.07
CA LEU A 61 16.06 16.86 7.21
C LEU A 61 16.22 17.16 5.73
N ALA A 62 17.23 17.97 5.37
CA ALA A 62 17.44 18.35 3.98
C ALA A 62 17.62 17.13 3.07
N GLY A 63 16.81 17.04 2.01
CA GLY A 63 16.81 15.93 1.07
C GLY A 63 16.13 14.64 1.57
N SER A 64 15.54 14.64 2.78
CA SER A 64 14.82 13.48 3.30
C SER A 64 13.50 13.26 2.56
N ARG A 65 13.06 12.00 2.53
CA ARG A 65 11.81 11.57 1.89
C ARG A 65 10.92 10.85 2.88
N LEU A 66 9.65 11.21 2.92
CA LEU A 66 8.62 10.54 3.73
C LEU A 66 7.74 9.68 2.81
N ASP A 67 7.65 8.40 3.09
CA ASP A 67 6.81 7.47 2.31
C ASP A 67 5.34 7.63 2.73
N ALA A 68 4.63 8.47 2.01
CA ALA A 68 3.18 8.68 2.18
C ALA A 68 2.38 7.41 1.86
N GLY A 69 2.86 6.59 0.94
CA GLY A 69 2.31 5.27 0.61
C GLY A 69 3.11 4.12 1.21
N CYS A 70 3.41 3.10 0.39
CA CYS A 70 4.23 1.97 0.83
C CYS A 70 5.60 2.46 1.32
N GLY A 71 6.01 2.02 2.50
CA GLY A 71 7.29 2.41 3.12
C GLY A 71 8.15 1.21 3.52
N TRP A 72 7.61 -0.01 3.40
CA TRP A 72 8.28 -1.22 3.84
C TRP A 72 8.51 -2.19 2.68
N LEU A 73 9.74 -2.68 2.58
CA LEU A 73 10.10 -3.84 1.80
C LEU A 73 9.68 -5.09 2.61
N HIS A 74 8.40 -5.47 2.51
CA HIS A 74 7.91 -6.69 3.14
C HIS A 74 8.55 -7.92 2.50
N SER A 75 8.78 -8.98 3.28
CA SER A 75 9.49 -10.19 2.83
C SER A 75 10.80 -9.83 2.10
N ALA A 76 11.58 -8.94 2.71
CA ALA A 76 12.62 -8.16 2.06
C ALA A 76 13.72 -8.98 1.36
N ARG A 77 14.03 -10.20 1.86
CA ARG A 77 15.03 -11.07 1.24
C ARG A 77 14.61 -11.62 -0.12
N ARG A 78 13.29 -11.82 -0.34
CA ARG A 78 12.74 -12.28 -1.63
C ARG A 78 12.10 -11.17 -2.45
N ASN A 79 11.95 -9.98 -1.88
CA ASN A 79 11.35 -8.83 -2.51
C ASN A 79 12.26 -8.30 -3.65
N PRO A 80 11.82 -8.29 -4.91
CA PRO A 80 12.64 -7.84 -6.03
C PRO A 80 13.09 -6.38 -5.91
N TRP A 81 12.31 -5.53 -5.22
CA TRP A 81 12.70 -4.14 -4.99
C TRP A 81 13.93 -4.00 -4.11
N THR A 82 14.23 -4.99 -3.27
CA THR A 82 15.47 -4.98 -2.46
C THR A 82 16.70 -5.03 -3.37
N GLY A 83 16.74 -5.99 -4.30
CA GLY A 83 17.84 -6.08 -5.26
C GLY A 83 17.92 -4.88 -6.21
N ILE A 84 16.76 -4.35 -6.64
CA ILE A 84 16.70 -3.15 -7.48
C ILE A 84 17.23 -1.92 -6.70
N ALA A 85 16.89 -1.78 -5.42
CA ALA A 85 17.39 -0.71 -4.57
C ALA A 85 18.91 -0.73 -4.47
N GLU A 86 19.49 -1.90 -4.16
CA GLU A 86 20.94 -2.07 -4.03
C GLU A 86 21.67 -1.82 -5.35
N ALA A 87 21.16 -2.37 -6.46
CA ALA A 87 21.72 -2.17 -7.79
C ALA A 87 21.65 -0.71 -8.27
N SER A 88 20.68 0.06 -7.77
CA SER A 88 20.47 1.48 -8.10
C SER A 88 21.10 2.46 -7.09
N GLY A 89 21.85 1.95 -6.09
CA GLY A 89 22.55 2.77 -5.11
C GLY A 89 21.64 3.38 -4.00
N PHE A 90 20.44 2.81 -3.82
CA PHE A 90 19.59 3.17 -2.68
C PHE A 90 20.07 2.46 -1.41
N LEU A 91 19.94 3.14 -0.28
CA LEU A 91 20.32 2.59 1.02
C LEU A 91 19.14 1.85 1.64
N VAL A 92 19.27 0.53 1.76
CA VAL A 92 18.30 -0.32 2.44
C VAL A 92 18.66 -0.39 3.93
N ASP A 93 17.78 0.11 4.78
CA ASP A 93 17.88 -0.03 6.23
C ASP A 93 17.29 -1.39 6.63
N ARG A 94 18.14 -2.26 7.15
CA ARG A 94 17.82 -3.62 7.56
C ARG A 94 17.61 -3.75 9.07
N SER A 95 17.48 -2.61 9.78
CA SER A 95 17.11 -2.63 11.19
C SER A 95 15.70 -3.19 11.39
N ASP A 96 15.45 -3.75 12.55
CA ASP A 96 14.14 -4.29 12.92
C ASP A 96 13.07 -3.21 12.86
N ALA A 97 11.88 -3.58 12.40
CA ALA A 97 10.74 -2.68 12.29
C ALA A 97 10.20 -2.20 13.66
N ASN A 98 10.55 -2.92 14.73
CA ASN A 98 10.17 -2.64 16.12
C ASN A 98 8.66 -2.59 16.40
N TRP A 99 7.80 -3.06 15.49
CA TRP A 99 6.34 -2.99 15.69
C TRP A 99 5.84 -3.73 16.93
N ARG A 100 6.63 -4.71 17.43
CA ARG A 100 6.33 -5.51 18.62
C ARG A 100 7.09 -5.02 19.86
N THR A 101 7.81 -3.90 19.77
CA THR A 101 8.68 -3.39 20.84
C THR A 101 8.23 -2.00 21.26
N GLN A 102 7.58 -1.92 22.42
CA GLN A 102 7.18 -0.65 23.00
C GLN A 102 8.41 0.08 23.56
N TRP A 103 8.68 1.33 23.15
CA TRP A 103 9.83 2.11 23.60
C TRP A 103 9.85 2.34 25.13
N ARG A 104 8.68 2.59 25.72
CA ARG A 104 8.47 2.72 27.17
C ARG A 104 7.07 2.21 27.51
N ASP A 105 6.86 1.82 28.76
CA ASP A 105 5.58 1.32 29.26
C ASP A 105 4.54 2.44 29.47
N LEU A 106 4.43 3.31 28.49
CA LEU A 106 3.52 4.45 28.49
C LEU A 106 2.10 3.97 28.14
N GLY A 107 1.23 3.87 29.14
CA GLY A 107 -0.15 3.42 28.95
C GLY A 107 -0.30 1.94 28.54
N PHE A 108 0.80 1.20 28.45
CA PHE A 108 0.83 -0.21 28.05
C PHE A 108 1.88 -0.95 28.88
N SER A 109 1.48 -1.50 30.02
CA SER A 109 2.39 -2.16 30.97
C SER A 109 3.02 -3.43 30.38
N PRO A 110 4.19 -3.90 30.88
CA PRO A 110 4.77 -5.16 30.44
C PRO A 110 3.84 -6.37 30.60
N ALA A 111 3.00 -6.38 31.63
CA ALA A 111 1.99 -7.42 31.83
C ALA A 111 0.90 -7.38 30.75
N ASP A 112 0.44 -6.18 30.40
CA ASP A 112 -0.55 -5.99 29.33
C ASP A 112 0.05 -6.32 27.96
N GLN A 113 1.30 -5.92 27.67
CA GLN A 113 2.01 -6.29 26.44
C GLN A 113 2.11 -7.81 26.30
N ALA A 114 2.48 -8.53 27.38
CA ALA A 114 2.52 -9.98 27.36
C ALA A 114 1.15 -10.61 27.16
N SER A 115 0.11 -10.10 27.86
CA SER A 115 -1.27 -10.60 27.74
C SER A 115 -1.83 -10.35 26.35
N SER A 116 -1.62 -9.15 25.77
CA SER A 116 -2.02 -8.82 24.41
C SER A 116 -1.32 -9.70 23.36
N SER A 117 -0.02 -9.96 23.55
CA SER A 117 0.72 -10.86 22.66
C SER A 117 0.17 -12.29 22.68
N ILE A 118 -0.19 -12.81 23.86
CA ILE A 118 -0.83 -14.13 23.98
C ILE A 118 -2.19 -14.14 23.28
N ALA A 119 -3.03 -13.12 23.52
CA ALA A 119 -4.34 -13.02 22.87
C ALA A 119 -4.24 -12.99 21.34
N TYR A 120 -3.26 -12.24 20.80
CA TYR A 120 -2.99 -12.22 19.36
C TYR A 120 -2.54 -13.59 18.84
N GLN A 121 -1.63 -14.27 19.53
CA GLN A 121 -1.17 -15.61 19.14
C GLN A 121 -2.29 -16.64 19.17
N ASP A 122 -3.14 -16.61 20.19
CA ASP A 122 -4.31 -17.49 20.32
C ASP A 122 -5.35 -17.24 19.25
N TRP A 123 -5.60 -15.96 18.91
CA TRP A 123 -6.45 -15.57 17.79
C TRP A 123 -5.90 -16.11 16.47
N ASN A 124 -4.61 -15.87 16.18
CA ASN A 124 -3.94 -16.32 14.98
C ASN A 124 -3.97 -17.85 14.83
N ALA A 125 -3.66 -18.57 15.91
CA ALA A 125 -3.70 -20.03 15.90
C ALA A 125 -5.11 -20.59 15.64
N ARG A 126 -6.15 -19.99 16.22
CA ARG A 126 -7.56 -20.38 15.96
C ARG A 126 -7.96 -20.10 14.52
N ALA A 127 -7.58 -18.96 13.98
CA ALA A 127 -7.85 -18.62 12.58
C ALA A 127 -7.17 -19.61 11.62
N LEU A 128 -5.89 -19.90 11.80
CA LEU A 128 -5.16 -20.85 10.96
C LEU A 128 -5.70 -22.29 11.09
N ALA A 129 -6.17 -22.70 12.27
CA ALA A 129 -6.78 -24.03 12.47
C ALA A 129 -8.13 -24.20 11.75
N ALA A 130 -8.78 -23.13 11.31
CA ALA A 130 -10.08 -23.14 10.67
C ALA A 130 -10.03 -23.18 9.12
N LEU A 131 -8.86 -23.21 8.51
CA LEU A 131 -8.66 -23.07 7.06
C LEU A 131 -9.32 -24.18 6.22
N ASP A 132 -9.53 -25.36 6.79
CA ASP A 132 -10.23 -26.45 6.09
C ASP A 132 -11.76 -26.23 6.04
N GLY A 133 -12.27 -25.25 6.77
CA GLY A 133 -13.69 -24.88 6.82
C GLY A 133 -14.10 -23.88 5.73
N PRO A 134 -15.39 -23.47 5.76
CA PRO A 134 -15.85 -22.39 4.89
C PRO A 134 -15.17 -21.06 5.26
N ASP A 135 -15.00 -20.20 4.27
CA ASP A 135 -14.47 -18.85 4.50
C ASP A 135 -15.39 -18.03 5.42
N CYS A 136 -14.83 -17.32 6.35
CA CYS A 136 -15.53 -16.52 7.34
C CYS A 136 -14.73 -15.28 7.73
N PRO A 137 -15.30 -14.30 8.44
CA PRO A 137 -14.56 -13.12 8.88
C PRO A 137 -13.57 -13.46 10.00
N LEU A 138 -12.42 -12.80 9.99
CA LEU A 138 -11.38 -12.97 11.02
C LEU A 138 -11.89 -12.62 12.44
N SER A 139 -12.96 -11.85 12.56
CA SER A 139 -13.61 -11.52 13.83
C SER A 139 -14.22 -12.71 14.56
N ASP A 140 -14.47 -13.83 13.86
CA ASP A 140 -15.08 -15.03 14.45
C ASP A 140 -14.09 -15.78 15.36
N PHE A 141 -12.79 -15.46 15.28
CA PHE A 141 -11.72 -16.10 16.05
C PHE A 141 -11.31 -15.36 17.32
N VAL A 142 -11.93 -14.23 17.61
CA VAL A 142 -11.71 -13.47 18.86
C VAL A 142 -13.02 -13.30 19.62
N ASP A 143 -13.00 -13.57 20.93
CA ASP A 143 -14.19 -13.39 21.76
C ASP A 143 -14.64 -11.91 21.73
N ALA A 144 -15.97 -11.70 21.70
CA ALA A 144 -16.55 -10.35 21.69
C ALA A 144 -16.21 -9.54 22.95
N HIS A 145 -15.90 -10.21 24.06
CA HIS A 145 -15.55 -9.62 25.35
C HIS A 145 -14.07 -9.71 25.70
N ASP A 146 -13.23 -10.21 24.77
CA ASP A 146 -11.77 -10.23 24.96
C ASP A 146 -11.27 -8.78 25.10
N PRO A 147 -10.57 -8.44 26.19
CA PRO A 147 -10.07 -7.08 26.40
C PRO A 147 -9.08 -6.62 25.33
N TRP A 148 -8.45 -7.56 24.60
CA TRP A 148 -7.49 -7.29 23.53
C TRP A 148 -8.10 -7.31 22.14
N ARG A 149 -9.41 -7.58 22.02
CA ARG A 149 -10.10 -7.48 20.73
C ARG A 149 -9.89 -6.14 20.03
N PRO A 150 -9.95 -4.97 20.71
CA PRO A 150 -9.67 -3.68 20.06
C PRO A 150 -8.26 -3.59 19.48
N THR A 151 -7.25 -4.12 20.20
CA THR A 151 -5.86 -4.16 19.71
C THR A 151 -5.72 -5.03 18.46
N ILE A 152 -6.32 -6.23 18.47
CA ILE A 152 -6.26 -7.16 17.34
C ILE A 152 -6.99 -6.54 16.13
N ASP A 153 -8.10 -5.84 16.35
CA ASP A 153 -8.84 -5.14 15.29
C ASP A 153 -8.03 -3.94 14.73
N ALA A 154 -7.34 -3.18 15.58
CA ALA A 154 -6.40 -2.14 15.13
C ALA A 154 -5.27 -2.71 14.27
N ILE A 155 -4.68 -3.86 14.66
CA ILE A 155 -3.64 -4.55 13.88
C ILE A 155 -4.19 -4.98 12.51
N SER A 156 -5.44 -5.49 12.44
CA SER A 156 -6.11 -5.78 11.16
C SER A 156 -6.24 -4.51 10.31
N GLY A 157 -6.62 -3.39 10.91
CA GLY A 157 -6.65 -2.08 10.24
C GLY A 157 -5.31 -1.74 9.60
N TYR A 158 -4.19 -1.92 10.32
CA TYR A 158 -2.85 -1.65 9.79
C TYR A 158 -2.44 -2.64 8.68
N ALA A 159 -2.69 -3.93 8.87
CA ALA A 159 -2.24 -4.98 7.97
C ALA A 159 -3.12 -5.12 6.73
N ASN A 160 -4.44 -5.06 6.90
CA ASN A 160 -5.42 -5.33 5.85
C ASN A 160 -6.12 -4.06 5.32
N GLY A 161 -5.95 -2.92 5.99
CA GLY A 161 -6.72 -1.70 5.72
C GLY A 161 -8.20 -1.83 6.06
N ALA A 162 -8.59 -2.87 6.80
CA ALA A 162 -9.96 -3.21 7.11
C ALA A 162 -10.05 -3.87 8.48
N ASN A 163 -11.21 -3.73 9.14
CA ASN A 163 -11.45 -4.35 10.43
C ASN A 163 -11.64 -5.87 10.28
N LEU A 164 -11.41 -6.62 11.35
CA LEU A 164 -11.48 -8.09 11.37
C LEU A 164 -12.80 -8.66 10.77
N SER A 165 -13.92 -7.95 10.94
CA SER A 165 -15.23 -8.35 10.44
C SER A 165 -15.38 -8.28 8.92
N GLN A 166 -14.47 -7.63 8.22
CA GLN A 166 -14.50 -7.39 6.78
C GLN A 166 -13.52 -8.26 6.00
N VAL A 167 -12.54 -8.86 6.69
CA VAL A 167 -11.42 -9.59 6.07
C VAL A 167 -11.71 -11.08 5.99
N SER A 168 -11.58 -11.66 4.80
CA SER A 168 -11.69 -13.09 4.52
C SER A 168 -10.57 -13.86 5.21
N LEU A 169 -10.90 -14.93 5.92
CA LEU A 169 -9.96 -15.88 6.52
C LEU A 169 -9.01 -16.46 5.47
N HIS A 170 -9.56 -16.93 4.34
CA HIS A 170 -8.75 -17.61 3.32
C HIS A 170 -7.80 -16.63 2.60
N ASP A 171 -8.25 -15.38 2.34
CA ASP A 171 -7.42 -14.35 1.73
C ASP A 171 -6.27 -13.96 2.68
N TRP A 172 -6.60 -13.64 3.93
CA TRP A 172 -5.60 -13.31 4.95
C TRP A 172 -4.55 -14.41 5.12
N ALA A 173 -4.99 -15.67 5.23
CA ALA A 173 -4.08 -16.80 5.43
C ALA A 173 -3.15 -17.04 4.23
N ALA A 174 -3.59 -16.74 3.01
CA ALA A 174 -2.74 -16.85 1.83
C ALA A 174 -1.53 -15.90 1.92
N TYR A 175 -1.76 -14.67 2.40
CA TYR A 175 -0.68 -13.72 2.65
C TYR A 175 0.21 -14.13 3.83
N GLU A 176 -0.38 -14.46 4.98
CA GLU A 176 0.37 -14.83 6.20
C GLU A 176 1.28 -16.04 5.99
N ASN A 177 0.82 -17.05 5.25
CA ASN A 177 1.61 -18.25 4.95
C ASN A 177 2.78 -17.97 3.99
N ALA A 178 2.69 -16.96 3.15
CA ALA A 178 3.73 -16.60 2.18
C ALA A 178 4.71 -15.55 2.73
N ALA A 179 4.26 -14.71 3.65
CA ALA A 179 5.06 -13.62 4.20
C ALA A 179 6.22 -14.12 5.07
N SER A 180 7.29 -13.33 5.13
CA SER A 180 8.39 -13.52 6.08
C SER A 180 8.56 -12.28 6.97
N ASP A 181 9.17 -12.47 8.15
CA ASP A 181 9.31 -11.42 9.17
C ASP A 181 10.34 -10.33 8.82
N ASP A 182 11.08 -10.46 7.72
CA ASP A 182 12.06 -9.46 7.30
C ASP A 182 11.37 -8.29 6.58
N ASN A 183 11.27 -7.17 7.29
CA ASN A 183 10.65 -5.94 6.80
C ASN A 183 11.67 -4.80 6.90
N TRP A 184 12.16 -4.34 5.74
CA TRP A 184 13.20 -3.32 5.64
C TRP A 184 12.64 -2.02 5.05
N THR A 185 13.40 -0.94 5.16
CA THR A 185 13.00 0.36 4.62
C THR A 185 14.06 0.93 3.67
N VAL A 186 13.66 1.86 2.81
CA VAL A 186 14.56 2.53 1.86
C VAL A 186 14.75 3.97 2.30
N LYS A 187 15.98 4.36 2.65
CA LYS A 187 16.26 5.68 3.22
C LYS A 187 15.88 6.85 2.31
N GLN A 188 16.07 6.69 1.00
CA GLN A 188 15.71 7.71 0.00
C GLN A 188 14.23 7.65 -0.41
N GLY A 189 13.41 6.84 0.27
CA GLY A 189 12.01 6.62 0.01
C GLY A 189 11.72 5.47 -0.95
N TYR A 190 10.83 4.59 -0.55
CA TYR A 190 10.42 3.44 -1.38
C TYR A 190 9.66 3.91 -2.63
N GLY A 191 8.80 4.92 -2.50
CA GLY A 191 8.13 5.52 -3.66
C GLY A 191 9.12 6.14 -4.65
N THR A 192 10.21 6.76 -4.16
CA THR A 192 11.30 7.27 -5.00
C THR A 192 11.99 6.13 -5.75
N LEU A 193 12.27 5.01 -5.09
CA LEU A 193 12.84 3.82 -5.72
C LEU A 193 11.94 3.31 -6.85
N VAL A 194 10.64 3.13 -6.58
CA VAL A 194 9.67 2.64 -7.58
C VAL A 194 9.63 3.56 -8.80
N THR A 195 9.55 4.86 -8.58
CA THR A 195 9.48 5.83 -9.68
C THR A 195 10.79 5.96 -10.45
N SER A 196 11.95 5.78 -9.80
CA SER A 196 13.26 5.78 -10.48
C SER A 196 13.39 4.65 -11.50
N HIS A 197 12.72 3.52 -11.26
CA HIS A 197 12.71 2.38 -12.17
C HIS A 197 11.98 2.65 -13.49
N ALA A 198 11.24 3.75 -13.59
CA ALA A 198 10.60 4.23 -14.81
C ALA A 198 11.52 5.10 -15.70
N ALA A 199 12.77 5.35 -15.29
CA ALA A 199 13.68 6.22 -16.05
C ALA A 199 13.86 5.75 -17.51
N GLY A 200 13.68 6.69 -18.46
CA GLY A 200 13.83 6.41 -19.89
C GLY A 200 12.66 5.66 -20.54
N LEU A 201 11.60 5.33 -19.83
CA LEU A 201 10.39 4.74 -20.42
C LEU A 201 9.58 5.80 -21.20
N PRO A 202 8.90 5.39 -22.29
CA PRO A 202 7.94 6.26 -23.00
C PRO A 202 6.65 6.39 -22.20
N ILE A 203 6.43 7.54 -21.57
CA ILE A 203 5.34 7.78 -20.61
C ILE A 203 4.53 9.02 -21.04
N ARG A 204 3.21 8.96 -20.82
CA ARG A 204 2.30 10.10 -20.86
C ARG A 204 1.57 10.21 -19.54
N LEU A 205 1.86 11.26 -18.78
CA LEU A 205 1.12 11.64 -17.58
C LEU A 205 -0.16 12.39 -17.94
N SER A 206 -1.04 12.61 -16.98
CA SER A 206 -2.32 13.31 -17.12
C SER A 206 -3.14 12.79 -18.30
N THR A 207 -3.07 11.46 -18.52
CA THR A 207 -3.68 10.78 -19.66
C THR A 207 -4.60 9.66 -19.17
N PRO A 208 -5.74 10.00 -18.52
CA PRO A 208 -6.69 9.00 -18.07
C PRO A 208 -7.33 8.28 -19.25
N VAL A 209 -7.31 6.93 -19.23
CA VAL A 209 -8.08 6.11 -20.16
C VAL A 209 -9.49 5.98 -19.63
N THR A 210 -10.50 6.31 -20.46
CA THR A 210 -11.91 6.25 -20.06
C THR A 210 -12.67 5.10 -20.71
N ARG A 211 -12.16 4.55 -21.83
CA ARG A 211 -12.74 3.40 -22.52
C ARG A 211 -11.65 2.57 -23.19
N ILE A 212 -11.84 1.25 -23.17
CA ILE A 212 -11.03 0.26 -23.88
C ILE A 212 -11.99 -0.49 -24.84
N ASP A 213 -11.93 -0.15 -26.13
CA ASP A 213 -12.65 -0.84 -27.18
C ASP A 213 -11.77 -1.97 -27.75
N HIS A 214 -12.13 -3.20 -27.45
CA HIS A 214 -11.40 -4.41 -27.86
C HIS A 214 -12.17 -5.31 -28.82
N GLY A 215 -13.31 -4.87 -29.33
CA GLY A 215 -14.13 -5.62 -30.28
C GLY A 215 -13.51 -5.74 -31.69
N GLY A 216 -12.56 -4.87 -32.00
CA GLY A 216 -11.88 -4.85 -33.32
C GLY A 216 -10.57 -5.64 -33.34
N ARG A 217 -9.90 -5.62 -34.50
CA ARG A 217 -8.58 -6.21 -34.71
C ARG A 217 -7.51 -5.57 -33.79
N ARG A 218 -7.57 -4.23 -33.68
CA ARG A 218 -6.75 -3.45 -32.73
C ARG A 218 -7.60 -3.00 -31.56
N ILE A 219 -6.98 -2.88 -30.42
CA ILE A 219 -7.59 -2.28 -29.23
C ILE A 219 -7.47 -0.77 -29.36
N ARG A 220 -8.54 -0.03 -29.06
CA ARG A 220 -8.58 1.42 -29.03
C ARG A 220 -8.84 1.93 -27.63
N LEU A 221 -8.00 2.86 -27.19
CA LEU A 221 -8.10 3.49 -25.89
C LEU A 221 -8.54 4.93 -26.06
N ASP A 222 -9.68 5.29 -25.47
CA ASP A 222 -10.17 6.68 -25.48
C ASP A 222 -9.54 7.43 -24.31
N THR A 223 -8.93 8.59 -24.61
CA THR A 223 -8.37 9.52 -23.62
C THR A 223 -8.82 10.95 -23.96
N PRO A 224 -8.75 11.90 -23.00
CA PRO A 224 -9.04 13.31 -23.28
C PRO A 224 -8.16 13.92 -24.39
N SER A 225 -6.96 13.37 -24.59
CA SER A 225 -6.01 13.83 -25.61
C SER A 225 -6.15 13.11 -26.97
N GLY A 226 -7.20 12.30 -27.14
CA GLY A 226 -7.46 11.53 -28.35
C GLY A 226 -7.33 10.03 -28.17
N MET A 227 -7.44 9.28 -29.25
CA MET A 227 -7.40 7.82 -29.27
C MET A 227 -5.96 7.29 -29.32
N ILE A 228 -5.72 6.16 -28.69
CA ILE A 228 -4.46 5.42 -28.76
C ILE A 228 -4.78 4.00 -29.25
N ASP A 229 -4.13 3.58 -30.33
CA ASP A 229 -4.25 2.21 -30.84
C ASP A 229 -3.17 1.30 -30.23
N ALA A 230 -3.57 0.07 -29.85
CA ALA A 230 -2.68 -0.95 -29.30
C ALA A 230 -2.98 -2.33 -29.89
N ASP A 231 -1.98 -3.21 -29.89
CA ASP A 231 -2.15 -4.64 -30.17
C ASP A 231 -2.40 -5.41 -28.86
N HIS A 232 -1.74 -4.98 -27.76
CA HIS A 232 -1.95 -5.49 -26.41
C HIS A 232 -2.12 -4.35 -25.42
N VAL A 233 -2.84 -4.62 -24.32
CA VAL A 233 -3.03 -3.68 -23.21
C VAL A 233 -2.75 -4.40 -21.90
N ILE A 234 -2.00 -3.75 -21.01
CA ILE A 234 -1.85 -4.20 -19.61
C ILE A 234 -2.55 -3.16 -18.73
N VAL A 235 -3.61 -3.59 -18.04
CA VAL A 235 -4.41 -2.75 -17.13
C VAL A 235 -3.83 -2.88 -15.72
N CYS A 236 -3.19 -1.81 -15.24
CA CYS A 236 -2.48 -1.75 -13.95
C CYS A 236 -3.11 -0.71 -13.01
N VAL A 237 -4.44 -0.63 -13.00
CA VAL A 237 -5.18 0.34 -12.19
C VAL A 237 -5.70 -0.31 -10.89
N PRO A 238 -6.00 0.49 -9.85
CA PRO A 238 -6.63 0.00 -8.63
C PRO A 238 -8.00 -0.65 -8.89
N THR A 239 -8.38 -1.60 -8.04
CA THR A 239 -9.69 -2.28 -8.13
C THR A 239 -10.86 -1.31 -8.05
N THR A 240 -10.74 -0.24 -7.28
CA THR A 240 -11.74 0.85 -7.19
C THR A 240 -12.03 1.51 -8.53
N VAL A 241 -11.02 1.70 -9.39
CA VAL A 241 -11.17 2.27 -10.73
C VAL A 241 -12.02 1.35 -11.63
N LEU A 242 -11.79 0.04 -11.54
CA LEU A 242 -12.56 -0.97 -12.26
C LEU A 242 -13.97 -1.11 -11.70
N ALA A 243 -14.11 -1.26 -10.40
CA ALA A 243 -15.39 -1.44 -9.71
C ALA A 243 -16.33 -0.23 -9.88
N ARG A 244 -15.78 0.99 -9.98
CA ARG A 244 -16.55 2.22 -10.25
C ARG A 244 -16.77 2.48 -11.74
N SER A 245 -16.34 1.57 -12.63
CA SER A 245 -16.44 1.73 -14.09
C SER A 245 -15.83 3.03 -14.62
N GLN A 246 -14.77 3.54 -13.98
CA GLN A 246 -14.04 4.71 -14.48
C GLN A 246 -13.34 4.41 -15.81
N ILE A 247 -13.07 3.13 -16.08
CA ILE A 247 -12.68 2.62 -17.39
C ILE A 247 -13.78 1.69 -17.90
N ARG A 248 -14.40 2.03 -19.02
CA ARG A 248 -15.42 1.21 -19.66
C ARG A 248 -14.79 0.26 -20.67
N PHE A 249 -15.09 -1.02 -20.58
CA PHE A 249 -14.71 -2.03 -21.58
C PHE A 249 -15.81 -2.20 -22.62
N ASP A 250 -15.43 -2.34 -23.88
CA ASP A 250 -16.34 -2.59 -25.01
C ASP A 250 -15.72 -3.66 -25.96
N PRO A 251 -16.25 -4.88 -26.00
CA PRO A 251 -17.36 -5.42 -25.22
C PRO A 251 -17.17 -5.38 -23.69
N PRO A 252 -18.26 -5.41 -22.90
CA PRO A 252 -18.17 -5.41 -21.43
C PRO A 252 -17.42 -6.63 -20.88
N LEU A 253 -16.74 -6.46 -19.75
CA LEU A 253 -16.05 -7.51 -19.01
C LEU A 253 -16.66 -7.66 -17.59
N PRO A 254 -17.87 -8.24 -17.48
CA PRO A 254 -18.62 -8.29 -16.21
C PRO A 254 -17.86 -9.04 -15.10
N ASP A 255 -17.13 -10.12 -15.44
CA ASP A 255 -16.38 -10.91 -14.47
C ASP A 255 -15.22 -10.10 -13.86
N LYS A 256 -14.56 -9.24 -14.66
CA LYS A 256 -13.50 -8.35 -14.17
C LYS A 256 -14.05 -7.27 -13.25
N HIS A 257 -15.21 -6.73 -13.63
CA HIS A 257 -15.90 -5.73 -12.81
C HIS A 257 -16.35 -6.33 -11.45
N ALA A 258 -16.95 -7.52 -11.47
CA ALA A 258 -17.37 -8.23 -10.27
C ALA A 258 -16.15 -8.58 -9.38
N ALA A 259 -15.10 -9.15 -9.97
CA ALA A 259 -13.88 -9.48 -9.23
C ALA A 259 -13.24 -8.24 -8.59
N ALA A 260 -13.22 -7.11 -9.29
CA ALA A 260 -12.71 -5.87 -8.72
C ALA A 260 -13.58 -5.34 -7.57
N ALA A 261 -14.90 -5.51 -7.63
CA ALA A 261 -15.83 -5.12 -6.57
C ALA A 261 -15.72 -6.01 -5.32
N ASP A 262 -15.35 -7.29 -5.51
CA ASP A 262 -15.13 -8.25 -4.42
C ASP A 262 -13.73 -8.16 -3.80
N LEU A 263 -12.85 -7.35 -4.38
CA LEU A 263 -11.51 -7.04 -3.89
C LEU A 263 -11.41 -5.52 -3.59
N PRO A 264 -12.21 -4.99 -2.64
CA PRO A 264 -12.17 -3.57 -2.34
C PRO A 264 -10.79 -3.15 -1.83
N LEU A 265 -10.45 -1.88 -1.99
CA LEU A 265 -9.35 -1.29 -1.25
C LEU A 265 -9.83 -0.97 0.17
N GLY A 266 -9.10 -1.47 1.15
CA GLY A 266 -9.17 -0.97 2.51
C GLY A 266 -8.53 0.42 2.60
N LEU A 267 -8.50 0.98 3.80
CA LEU A 267 -7.89 2.28 4.05
C LEU A 267 -6.82 2.18 5.14
N ALA A 268 -5.68 2.77 4.87
CA ALA A 268 -4.64 3.02 5.84
C ALA A 268 -3.92 4.32 5.49
N ASP A 269 -3.84 5.20 6.46
CA ASP A 269 -3.32 6.55 6.30
C ASP A 269 -2.21 6.86 7.29
N LYS A 270 -1.42 7.86 6.96
CA LYS A 270 -0.28 8.32 7.76
C LYS A 270 -0.41 9.78 8.12
N VAL A 271 0.01 10.09 9.32
CA VAL A 271 0.29 11.46 9.75
C VAL A 271 1.78 11.57 10.04
N PHE A 272 2.42 12.56 9.43
CA PHE A 272 3.80 12.90 9.73
C PHE A 272 3.85 14.19 10.54
N LEU A 273 4.56 14.12 11.66
CA LEU A 273 4.78 15.26 12.56
C LEU A 273 6.28 15.53 12.66
N HIS A 274 6.69 16.78 12.55
CA HIS A 274 8.01 17.19 13.01
C HIS A 274 8.02 17.28 14.53
N VAL A 275 9.16 16.94 15.15
CA VAL A 275 9.35 16.94 16.60
C VAL A 275 10.53 17.82 16.99
N ASP A 276 10.29 18.85 17.81
CA ASP A 276 11.37 19.60 18.41
C ASP A 276 12.06 18.76 19.51
N ARG A 277 13.35 18.49 19.34
CA ARG A 277 14.20 17.76 20.28
C ARG A 277 13.62 16.42 20.74
N PRO A 278 13.56 15.40 19.86
CA PRO A 278 13.11 14.06 20.24
C PRO A 278 14.01 13.46 21.34
N GLU A 279 13.40 12.70 22.28
CA GLU A 279 14.09 12.11 23.42
C GLU A 279 14.17 10.57 23.34
N TRP A 280 13.82 10.00 22.21
CA TRP A 280 13.79 8.57 21.95
C TRP A 280 14.86 8.15 20.93
N PRO A 281 15.25 6.86 20.90
CA PRO A 281 16.21 6.36 19.92
C PRO A 281 15.60 6.35 18.50
N ALA A 282 16.48 6.27 17.50
CA ALA A 282 16.06 6.09 16.12
C ALA A 282 15.22 4.80 15.96
N ASN A 283 14.21 4.85 15.10
CA ASN A 283 13.30 3.75 14.83
C ASN A 283 12.58 3.16 16.06
N ALA A 284 12.41 3.94 17.14
CA ALA A 284 11.59 3.52 18.26
C ALA A 284 10.12 3.43 17.87
N HIS A 285 9.33 2.70 18.65
CA HIS A 285 7.90 2.48 18.39
C HIS A 285 7.06 2.68 19.65
N LEU A 286 5.86 3.23 19.47
CA LEU A 286 4.82 3.33 20.49
C LEU A 286 3.46 2.97 19.88
N VAL A 287 2.69 2.17 20.60
CA VAL A 287 1.25 2.03 20.38
C VAL A 287 0.55 3.21 21.06
N GLY A 288 -0.46 3.80 20.44
CA GLY A 288 -1.24 4.89 21.00
C GLY A 288 -2.06 4.42 22.22
N ASN A 289 -3.29 4.02 21.98
CA ASN A 289 -4.15 3.43 23.03
C ASN A 289 -4.40 1.93 22.73
N PRO A 290 -3.75 1.00 23.44
CA PRO A 290 -3.88 -0.44 23.17
C PRO A 290 -5.28 -1.00 23.48
N TYR A 291 -6.16 -0.24 24.14
CA TYR A 291 -7.53 -0.64 24.48
C TYR A 291 -8.58 -0.08 23.51
N ALA A 292 -8.16 0.58 22.42
CA ALA A 292 -9.03 1.15 21.41
C ALA A 292 -8.70 0.57 20.03
N ALA A 293 -9.74 0.27 19.24
CA ALA A 293 -9.57 -0.13 17.84
C ALA A 293 -9.14 1.06 16.95
N CYS A 294 -9.56 2.27 17.29
CA CYS A 294 -9.06 3.48 16.66
C CYS A 294 -7.89 4.05 17.46
N THR A 295 -6.69 3.75 17.01
CA THR A 295 -5.43 4.17 17.60
C THR A 295 -4.32 4.14 16.56
N ALA A 296 -3.21 4.83 16.80
CA ALA A 296 -2.06 4.83 15.92
C ALA A 296 -0.98 3.80 16.32
N SER A 297 -0.28 3.31 15.33
CA SER A 297 1.06 2.76 15.43
C SER A 297 2.05 3.89 15.16
N HIS A 298 2.77 4.39 16.17
CA HIS A 298 3.70 5.51 16.04
C HIS A 298 5.13 5.01 15.86
N ARG A 299 5.72 5.25 14.68
CA ARG A 299 7.16 5.10 14.46
C ARG A 299 7.86 6.40 14.81
N LEU A 300 8.77 6.35 15.76
CA LEU A 300 9.47 7.49 16.31
C LEU A 300 10.86 7.60 15.68
N SER A 301 11.20 8.77 15.20
CA SER A 301 12.50 9.08 14.58
C SER A 301 12.96 8.06 13.54
N PRO A 302 12.19 7.81 12.45
CA PRO A 302 12.66 6.99 11.34
C PRO A 302 14.03 7.50 10.86
N PHE A 303 14.99 6.60 10.73
CA PHE A 303 16.38 6.90 10.36
C PHE A 303 17.09 7.91 11.28
N GLY A 304 16.60 8.17 12.49
CA GLY A 304 17.09 9.20 13.39
C GLY A 304 16.62 10.62 13.07
N TRP A 305 15.67 10.78 12.16
CA TRP A 305 15.08 12.09 11.83
C TRP A 305 14.14 12.58 12.95
N PRO A 306 14.01 13.87 13.19
CA PRO A 306 13.07 14.43 14.15
C PRO A 306 11.63 14.40 13.61
N ILE A 307 11.17 13.22 13.28
CA ILE A 307 9.86 12.92 12.68
C ILE A 307 9.16 11.85 13.52
N VAL A 308 7.84 11.97 13.66
CA VAL A 308 6.96 10.87 14.02
C VAL A 308 6.10 10.53 12.82
N GLU A 309 6.03 9.25 12.46
CA GLU A 309 5.09 8.66 11.53
C GLU A 309 4.01 7.94 12.33
N SER A 310 2.79 8.45 12.32
CA SER A 310 1.63 7.84 12.95
C SER A 310 0.79 7.15 11.88
N PHE A 311 0.53 5.85 12.03
CA PHE A 311 -0.14 5.01 11.05
C PHE A 311 -1.48 4.54 11.59
N PHE A 312 -2.54 4.72 10.81
CA PHE A 312 -3.91 4.36 11.12
C PHE A 312 -4.47 3.44 10.04
N GLY A 313 -5.44 2.59 10.38
CA GLY A 313 -6.05 1.68 9.41
C GLY A 313 -7.52 1.37 9.69
N GLY A 314 -8.20 0.80 8.68
CA GLY A 314 -9.60 0.40 8.76
C GLY A 314 -10.55 1.58 9.00
N ASP A 315 -11.62 1.33 9.73
CA ASP A 315 -12.65 2.34 10.06
C ASP A 315 -12.06 3.57 10.77
N CYS A 316 -10.96 3.39 11.52
CA CYS A 316 -10.24 4.50 12.16
C CYS A 316 -9.67 5.47 11.12
N ALA A 317 -9.02 4.97 10.08
CA ALA A 317 -8.50 5.81 9.00
C ALA A 317 -9.63 6.53 8.25
N GLU A 318 -10.76 5.85 8.00
CA GLU A 318 -11.94 6.48 7.37
C GLU A 318 -12.48 7.65 8.20
N MET A 319 -12.64 7.46 9.49
CA MET A 319 -13.11 8.52 10.42
C MET A 319 -12.13 9.70 10.44
N LEU A 320 -10.81 9.42 10.41
CA LEU A 320 -9.78 10.45 10.49
C LEU A 320 -9.59 11.23 9.19
N GLU A 321 -9.85 10.63 8.01
CA GLU A 321 -9.88 11.38 6.75
C GLU A 321 -11.00 12.44 6.72
N ASP A 322 -12.12 12.17 7.38
CA ASP A 322 -13.24 13.11 7.51
C ASP A 322 -13.05 14.13 8.65
N GLY A 323 -12.05 13.89 9.51
CA GLY A 323 -11.72 14.69 10.68
C GLY A 323 -10.37 15.40 10.61
N ASP A 324 -9.73 15.55 11.77
CA ASP A 324 -8.38 16.08 11.93
C ASP A 324 -7.44 14.98 12.45
N ALA A 325 -6.88 14.22 11.51
CA ALA A 325 -5.96 13.13 11.82
C ALA A 325 -4.69 13.62 12.54
N ALA A 326 -4.22 14.83 12.23
CA ALA A 326 -3.02 15.39 12.86
C ALA A 326 -3.28 15.76 14.32
N ALA A 327 -4.41 16.38 14.61
CA ALA A 327 -4.82 16.67 15.98
C ALA A 327 -4.99 15.38 16.78
N PHE A 328 -5.62 14.35 16.21
CA PHE A 328 -5.81 13.05 16.86
C PHE A 328 -4.45 12.40 17.21
N ALA A 329 -3.51 12.34 16.26
CA ALA A 329 -2.17 11.79 16.48
C ALA A 329 -1.41 12.53 17.58
N ILE A 330 -1.50 13.88 17.60
CA ILE A 330 -0.89 14.70 18.65
C ILE A 330 -1.56 14.43 20.01
N ASP A 331 -2.87 14.31 20.07
CA ASP A 331 -3.60 14.04 21.31
C ASP A 331 -3.20 12.69 21.91
N GLU A 332 -3.09 11.63 21.12
CA GLU A 332 -2.57 10.33 21.59
C GLU A 332 -1.14 10.44 22.11
N LEU A 333 -0.22 11.07 21.36
CA LEU A 333 1.16 11.25 21.78
C LEU A 333 1.26 12.09 23.06
N VAL A 334 0.44 13.11 23.21
CA VAL A 334 0.38 13.97 24.41
C VAL A 334 -0.17 13.18 25.62
N ALA A 335 -1.17 12.32 25.41
CA ALA A 335 -1.68 11.45 26.46
C ALA A 335 -0.62 10.50 27.01
N LEU A 336 0.29 10.03 26.15
CA LEU A 336 1.40 9.12 26.51
C LEU A 336 2.60 9.87 27.10
N LEU A 337 3.00 11.00 26.53
CA LEU A 337 4.26 11.67 26.81
C LEU A 337 4.11 12.84 27.81
N GLY A 338 2.88 13.35 27.99
CA GLY A 338 2.56 14.49 28.84
C GLY A 338 2.27 15.76 28.06
N SER A 339 1.57 16.71 28.70
CA SER A 339 1.04 17.94 28.08
C SER A 339 2.11 18.86 27.48
N ASP A 340 3.31 18.85 28.03
CA ASP A 340 4.42 19.72 27.56
C ASP A 340 4.87 19.34 26.12
N TRP A 341 4.61 18.13 25.69
CA TRP A 341 4.95 17.65 24.36
C TRP A 341 4.11 18.27 23.25
N ARG A 342 2.90 18.76 23.55
CA ARG A 342 2.01 19.37 22.54
C ARG A 342 2.70 20.45 21.71
N ARG A 343 3.51 21.30 22.34
CA ARG A 343 4.21 22.40 21.67
C ARG A 343 5.44 21.95 20.88
N ARG A 344 5.83 20.68 21.04
CA ARG A 344 6.99 20.09 20.35
C ARG A 344 6.60 19.41 19.05
N PHE A 345 5.32 19.19 18.80
CA PHE A 345 4.81 18.58 17.58
C PHE A 345 4.31 19.66 16.61
N THR A 346 4.77 19.55 15.35
CA THR A 346 4.27 20.38 14.25
C THR A 346 3.79 19.45 13.13
N PRO A 347 2.50 19.49 12.74
CA PRO A 347 2.00 18.70 11.62
C PRO A 347 2.73 19.07 10.32
N LEU A 348 3.15 18.05 9.56
CA LEU A 348 3.74 18.22 8.22
C LEU A 348 2.74 17.86 7.14
N VAL A 349 2.16 16.65 7.23
CA VAL A 349 1.19 16.14 6.26
C VAL A 349 0.40 14.98 6.85
N ALA A 350 -0.87 14.88 6.47
CA ALA A 350 -1.72 13.70 6.64
C ALA A 350 -2.11 13.19 5.25
N THR A 351 -2.01 11.88 5.04
CA THR A 351 -2.47 11.26 3.79
C THR A 351 -3.98 11.12 3.79
N ARG A 352 -4.58 11.01 2.60
CA ARG A 352 -6.02 10.86 2.39
C ARG A 352 -6.26 9.99 1.16
N TRP A 353 -5.88 8.71 1.24
CA TRP A 353 -5.88 7.81 0.09
C TRP A 353 -7.27 7.52 -0.47
N ARG A 354 -8.32 7.57 0.33
CA ARG A 354 -9.71 7.41 -0.12
C ARG A 354 -10.15 8.55 -1.04
N GLN A 355 -9.61 9.76 -0.80
CA GLN A 355 -9.95 10.98 -1.55
C GLN A 355 -9.14 11.12 -2.86
N GLU A 356 -8.11 10.30 -3.07
CA GLU A 356 -7.34 10.29 -4.31
C GLU A 356 -8.21 9.75 -5.48
N PRO A 357 -8.55 10.57 -6.49
CA PRO A 357 -9.59 10.25 -7.46
C PRO A 357 -9.30 9.01 -8.31
N TRP A 358 -8.02 8.71 -8.57
CA TRP A 358 -7.57 7.57 -9.36
C TRP A 358 -7.07 6.39 -8.53
N ILE A 359 -7.28 6.44 -7.20
CA ILE A 359 -6.85 5.40 -6.26
C ILE A 359 -8.04 4.96 -5.40
N GLY A 360 -8.53 5.82 -4.50
CA GLY A 360 -9.73 5.60 -3.71
C GLY A 360 -9.58 4.60 -2.56
N GLY A 361 -8.39 4.46 -1.98
CA GLY A 361 -8.07 3.60 -0.85
C GLY A 361 -6.60 3.18 -0.82
N SER A 362 -6.21 2.30 0.08
CA SER A 362 -4.81 1.93 0.30
C SER A 362 -4.42 0.63 -0.39
N TYR A 363 -4.85 -0.53 0.09
CA TYR A 363 -4.52 -1.83 -0.47
C TYR A 363 -5.71 -2.78 -0.41
N SER A 364 -5.70 -3.80 -1.30
CA SER A 364 -6.86 -4.67 -1.48
C SER A 364 -6.92 -5.78 -0.42
N HIS A 365 -8.13 -6.07 0.04
CA HIS A 365 -8.47 -7.32 0.72
C HIS A 365 -9.65 -7.99 0.01
N ALA A 366 -9.81 -9.30 0.14
CA ALA A 366 -10.98 -9.97 -0.40
C ALA A 366 -12.14 -9.89 0.60
N ARG A 367 -13.36 -9.73 0.08
CA ARG A 367 -14.58 -9.95 0.85
C ARG A 367 -14.69 -11.42 1.26
N ILE A 368 -15.48 -11.71 2.29
CA ILE A 368 -15.71 -13.08 2.75
C ILE A 368 -16.22 -13.94 1.60
N GLY A 369 -15.61 -15.11 1.39
CA GLY A 369 -15.91 -16.00 0.29
C GLY A 369 -15.31 -15.62 -1.07
N CYS A 370 -14.55 -14.54 -1.15
CA CYS A 370 -14.10 -13.96 -2.41
C CYS A 370 -12.58 -14.04 -2.65
N ALA A 371 -11.80 -14.80 -1.88
CA ALA A 371 -10.35 -14.94 -2.06
C ALA A 371 -9.97 -15.39 -3.49
N GLY A 372 -10.79 -16.23 -4.13
CA GLY A 372 -10.62 -16.68 -5.51
C GLY A 372 -10.72 -15.60 -6.58
N GLN A 373 -11.28 -14.43 -6.27
CA GLN A 373 -11.46 -13.33 -7.21
C GLN A 373 -10.14 -12.72 -7.69
N ARG A 374 -9.04 -12.88 -6.93
CA ARG A 374 -7.69 -12.46 -7.35
C ARG A 374 -7.26 -13.15 -8.64
N ALA A 375 -7.52 -14.46 -8.76
CA ALA A 375 -7.24 -15.24 -9.97
C ALA A 375 -8.14 -14.83 -11.15
N ILE A 376 -9.42 -14.56 -10.90
CA ILE A 376 -10.35 -14.08 -11.92
C ILE A 376 -9.94 -12.71 -12.43
N LEU A 377 -9.54 -11.79 -11.53
CA LEU A 377 -9.05 -10.47 -11.91
C LEU A 377 -7.77 -10.58 -12.75
N ALA A 378 -6.82 -11.43 -12.36
CA ALA A 378 -5.53 -11.60 -13.03
C ALA A 378 -5.62 -12.26 -14.42
N ALA A 379 -6.65 -13.09 -14.67
CA ALA A 379 -6.78 -13.83 -15.91
C ALA A 379 -6.80 -12.91 -17.16
N PRO A 380 -6.03 -13.20 -18.21
CA PRO A 380 -6.04 -12.38 -19.43
C PRO A 380 -7.34 -12.56 -20.21
N VAL A 381 -7.68 -11.58 -21.06
CA VAL A 381 -8.82 -11.62 -21.97
C VAL A 381 -8.31 -11.68 -23.42
N ASP A 382 -8.73 -12.71 -24.15
CA ASP A 382 -8.42 -12.94 -25.58
C ASP A 382 -6.92 -12.94 -25.90
N GLY A 383 -6.05 -13.15 -24.92
CA GLY A 383 -4.57 -13.02 -25.09
C GLY A 383 -4.12 -11.60 -25.47
N ARG A 384 -4.98 -10.59 -25.34
CA ARG A 384 -4.71 -9.20 -25.74
C ARG A 384 -4.83 -8.19 -24.60
N ILE A 385 -5.69 -8.45 -23.61
CA ILE A 385 -5.84 -7.60 -22.44
C ILE A 385 -5.35 -8.38 -21.23
N PHE A 386 -4.37 -7.82 -20.51
CA PHE A 386 -3.78 -8.38 -19.33
C PHE A 386 -4.08 -7.48 -18.13
N PHE A 387 -4.20 -8.05 -16.95
CA PHE A 387 -4.44 -7.32 -15.71
C PHE A 387 -3.28 -7.57 -14.75
N ALA A 388 -2.77 -6.52 -14.15
CA ALA A 388 -1.69 -6.59 -13.19
C ALA A 388 -1.85 -5.52 -12.10
N GLY A 389 -1.34 -5.80 -10.92
CA GLY A 389 -1.46 -4.96 -9.74
C GLY A 389 -1.41 -5.84 -8.50
N GLU A 390 -1.28 -5.25 -7.32
CA GLU A 390 -1.21 -6.03 -6.09
C GLU A 390 -2.46 -6.93 -5.90
N ALA A 391 -3.64 -6.47 -6.28
CA ALA A 391 -4.88 -7.22 -6.17
C ALA A 391 -4.92 -8.48 -7.06
N CYS A 392 -4.07 -8.56 -8.10
CA CYS A 392 -3.92 -9.71 -8.99
C CYS A 392 -2.98 -10.78 -8.43
N HIS A 393 -2.20 -10.49 -7.38
CA HIS A 393 -1.30 -11.47 -6.76
C HIS A 393 -2.07 -12.34 -5.77
N ARG A 394 -1.77 -13.66 -5.75
CA ARG A 394 -2.51 -14.61 -4.91
C ARG A 394 -2.07 -14.60 -3.45
N GLU A 395 -0.81 -14.29 -3.20
CA GLU A 395 -0.14 -14.38 -1.89
C GLU A 395 0.45 -13.03 -1.45
N ASP A 396 1.16 -12.33 -2.33
CA ASP A 396 1.78 -11.03 -2.03
C ASP A 396 0.89 -9.84 -2.44
N PHE A 397 -0.43 -10.02 -2.39
CA PHE A 397 -1.35 -8.89 -2.57
C PHE A 397 -1.09 -7.81 -1.50
N SER A 398 -1.68 -6.64 -1.68
CA SER A 398 -1.50 -5.48 -0.77
C SER A 398 -0.06 -4.93 -0.72
N THR A 399 0.85 -5.46 -1.53
CA THR A 399 2.27 -5.08 -1.52
C THR A 399 2.78 -4.52 -2.85
N ALA A 400 3.81 -3.68 -2.77
CA ALA A 400 4.47 -3.14 -3.96
C ALA A 400 5.26 -4.23 -4.73
N HIS A 401 5.74 -5.28 -4.06
CA HIS A 401 6.43 -6.38 -4.75
C HIS A 401 5.47 -7.32 -5.45
N GLY A 402 4.33 -7.67 -4.87
CA GLY A 402 3.30 -8.44 -5.59
C GLY A 402 2.77 -7.67 -6.81
N ALA A 403 2.63 -6.34 -6.70
CA ALA A 403 2.34 -5.50 -7.86
C ALA A 403 3.43 -5.60 -8.94
N TYR A 404 4.70 -5.53 -8.56
CA TYR A 404 5.84 -5.69 -9.47
C TYR A 404 5.80 -7.04 -10.18
N GLU A 405 5.63 -8.13 -9.45
CA GLU A 405 5.66 -9.49 -9.97
C GLU A 405 4.54 -9.75 -10.97
N THR A 406 3.32 -9.29 -10.69
CA THR A 406 2.20 -9.39 -11.64
C THR A 406 2.43 -8.55 -12.89
N GLY A 407 3.05 -7.38 -12.78
CA GLY A 407 3.44 -6.55 -13.91
C GLY A 407 4.46 -7.24 -14.82
N VAL A 408 5.52 -7.82 -14.23
CA VAL A 408 6.53 -8.61 -14.95
C VAL A 408 5.89 -9.84 -15.62
N ALA A 409 5.01 -10.55 -14.92
CA ALA A 409 4.32 -11.72 -15.45
C ALA A 409 3.46 -11.38 -16.67
N ALA A 410 2.68 -10.32 -16.62
CA ALA A 410 1.86 -9.84 -17.75
C ALA A 410 2.72 -9.46 -18.97
N ALA A 411 3.85 -8.76 -18.74
CA ALA A 411 4.78 -8.40 -19.81
C ALA A 411 5.42 -9.63 -20.46
N ARG A 412 5.87 -10.59 -19.64
CA ARG A 412 6.47 -11.85 -20.14
C ARG A 412 5.49 -12.70 -20.93
N ALA A 413 4.21 -12.72 -20.54
CA ALA A 413 3.17 -13.41 -21.32
C ALA A 413 3.05 -12.82 -22.74
N ILE A 414 3.11 -11.50 -22.89
CA ILE A 414 3.09 -10.83 -24.19
C ILE A 414 4.36 -11.18 -25.01
N ILE A 415 5.54 -11.11 -24.41
CA ILE A 415 6.81 -11.44 -25.07
C ILE A 415 6.84 -12.91 -25.53
N GLY A 416 6.30 -13.82 -24.74
CA GLY A 416 6.22 -15.26 -25.04
C GLY A 416 5.11 -15.64 -26.03
N GLY A 417 4.40 -14.68 -26.63
CA GLY A 417 3.37 -14.93 -27.63
C GLY A 417 2.00 -15.29 -27.07
N GLY A 418 1.69 -14.87 -25.84
CA GLY A 418 0.34 -15.00 -25.26
C GLY A 418 0.00 -16.36 -24.66
N ALA A 419 0.96 -17.26 -24.47
CA ALA A 419 0.74 -18.49 -23.74
C ALA A 419 0.43 -18.17 -22.26
N ALA A 420 -0.72 -18.62 -21.75
CA ALA A 420 -1.12 -18.42 -20.38
C ALA A 420 -0.04 -19.00 -19.44
N ILE A 421 0.47 -18.18 -18.54
CA ILE A 421 1.22 -18.66 -17.38
C ILE A 421 0.17 -19.20 -16.41
N ALA A 422 0.22 -20.53 -16.20
CA ALA A 422 -0.66 -21.27 -15.28
C ALA A 422 -0.32 -20.96 -13.82
#